data_12c62cb828eb2fddf0c3315a41720c21
#
_entry.id   12c62cb828eb2fddf0c3315a41720c21
#
_cell.length_a   1.000
_cell.length_b   1.000
_cell.length_c   1.000
_cell.angle_alpha   90.00
_cell.angle_beta   90.00
_cell.angle_gamma   90.00
#
_symmetry.space_group_name_H-M   'P 1'
#
loop_
_entity.id
_entity.type
_entity.pdbx_description
1 polymer ?
#
loop_
_entity_poly.entity_id
_entity_poly.type
_entity_poly.pdbx_seq_one_letter_code
_entity_poly.pdbx_strand_id
1 'polypeptide(L)'
;MAELDIKKAEELEEKYDSGLQTRVIGPYLVKFTFYFSILFAAYHYVTAGIGVPIDYWHMGSHMAGVMILVFIGFPAFRSRHGDKMRPNSWWIYGNVPIWDWLFIVAGVASAYYVGITWYEIDFEFLGGRFQLPDQVMRQGNPATIDVVFGTILVVVLLEAVRRTLGIIVPIIICLFTVYAVFGMYMPFQILKHPGVSWDLFINSMYFPEEGIFGVTLWIVSTVVFHFVLFGILAQRMGLGQFFVDVATVAAGRYTGGLAKVSVVSSAFFGTISGSSIANTVSTGSLTIPNMKRMGYPGHLAGGVEAASSAGGQITPPIMGAAAFVMAEFLELPYTTIILAALVPAAMHYVGVISIVHFKAKRLGLKGMPDSEIPKLWDVISRGWPTAIPLAVLIYVLFSGYSPHMAAFWGITTALVVGFLNPMHRIGINDIMEGCVTGVKYALAVGAVCSAIGIVVGVVNTTGLGFRLGFMVTEVAVNFGEATLPLIAWFPLVDFDLQDLTLFISLIMIAVTCIFMGAGLPTTALYIMLATVAQPALGNLGVPPLASHLFVLYYGVIS
;
A
#
# COMPACT_ATOMS: atom_id res chain seq x y z
N MET A 1 -23.90 -10.16 19.73
CA MET A 1 -22.50 -9.72 19.65
C MET A 1 -22.44 -8.24 19.99
N ALA A 2 -21.32 -7.73 20.52
CA ALA A 2 -21.16 -6.28 20.63
C ALA A 2 -21.11 -5.66 19.23
N GLU A 3 -21.69 -4.49 19.07
CA GLU A 3 -21.67 -3.73 17.82
C GLU A 3 -20.25 -3.20 17.58
N LEU A 4 -19.83 -3.15 16.31
CA LEU A 4 -18.51 -2.63 15.93
C LEU A 4 -18.46 -1.12 16.21
N ASP A 5 -17.67 -0.73 17.17
CA ASP A 5 -17.41 0.69 17.46
C ASP A 5 -16.29 1.21 16.52
N ILE A 6 -16.70 1.82 15.42
CA ILE A 6 -15.79 2.32 14.38
C ILE A 6 -14.82 3.35 14.96
N LYS A 7 -15.29 4.27 15.82
CA LYS A 7 -14.41 5.28 16.42
C LYS A 7 -13.35 4.68 17.31
N LYS A 8 -13.71 3.67 18.09
CA LYS A 8 -12.75 2.94 18.93
C LYS A 8 -11.76 2.13 18.11
N ALA A 9 -12.18 1.57 16.98
CA ALA A 9 -11.29 0.90 16.06
C ALA A 9 -10.29 1.89 15.43
N GLU A 10 -10.75 3.06 14.95
CA GLU A 10 -9.91 4.13 14.43
C GLU A 10 -8.89 4.63 15.48
N GLU A 11 -9.30 4.81 16.75
CA GLU A 11 -8.40 5.20 17.85
C GLU A 11 -7.32 4.14 18.15
N LEU A 12 -7.70 2.87 18.13
CA LEU A 12 -6.75 1.77 18.32
C LEU A 12 -5.76 1.68 17.15
N GLU A 13 -6.23 1.86 15.93
CA GLU A 13 -5.41 1.85 14.74
C GLU A 13 -4.41 3.01 14.73
N GLU A 14 -4.86 4.23 15.07
CA GLU A 14 -3.98 5.38 15.23
C GLU A 14 -2.90 5.15 16.31
N LYS A 15 -3.24 4.42 17.36
CA LYS A 15 -2.31 4.10 18.45
C LYS A 15 -1.23 3.11 18.05
N TYR A 16 -1.57 2.11 17.22
CA TYR A 16 -0.66 0.99 16.90
C TYR A 16 -0.04 1.10 15.50
N ASP A 17 -0.69 1.77 14.56
CA ASP A 17 -0.10 2.06 13.24
C ASP A 17 0.75 3.32 13.29
N SER A 18 2.03 3.12 13.08
CA SER A 18 3.00 4.23 13.05
C SER A 18 2.73 5.23 11.92
N GLY A 19 2.12 4.78 10.83
CA GLY A 19 1.74 5.63 9.69
C GLY A 19 0.56 6.56 9.97
N LEU A 20 -0.13 6.38 11.12
CA LEU A 20 -1.29 7.20 11.51
C LEU A 20 -1.04 8.09 12.72
N GLN A 21 0.11 7.93 13.41
CA GLN A 21 0.45 8.72 14.59
C GLN A 21 0.82 10.15 14.23
N THR A 22 -0.09 11.09 14.48
CA THR A 22 0.10 12.52 14.22
C THR A 22 0.40 13.30 15.49
N ARG A 23 1.05 14.48 15.35
CA ARG A 23 1.26 15.42 16.48
C ARG A 23 -0.02 16.18 16.83
N VAL A 24 -0.12 16.64 18.05
CA VAL A 24 -1.15 17.61 18.45
C VAL A 24 -0.79 18.96 17.84
N ILE A 25 -1.70 19.55 17.06
CA ILE A 25 -1.52 20.84 16.38
C ILE A 25 -2.49 21.89 16.91
N GLY A 26 -2.16 23.15 16.67
CA GLY A 26 -2.98 24.29 17.12
C GLY A 26 -4.37 24.32 16.44
N PRO A 27 -5.37 24.95 17.09
CA PRO A 27 -6.78 24.90 16.65
C PRO A 27 -7.01 25.43 15.23
N TYR A 28 -6.23 26.42 14.80
CA TYR A 28 -6.30 26.94 13.42
C TYR A 28 -5.78 25.93 12.41
N LEU A 29 -4.68 25.23 12.75
CA LEU A 29 -4.13 24.18 11.89
C LEU A 29 -5.02 22.93 11.85
N VAL A 30 -5.68 22.58 12.96
CA VAL A 30 -6.71 21.51 12.97
C VAL A 30 -7.82 21.84 11.98
N LYS A 31 -8.35 23.07 11.98
CA LYS A 31 -9.37 23.49 11.00
C LYS A 31 -8.81 23.49 9.57
N PHE A 32 -7.60 24.00 9.38
CA PHE A 32 -6.96 24.00 8.06
C PHE A 32 -6.78 22.59 7.52
N THR A 33 -6.17 21.68 8.27
CA THR A 33 -5.96 20.30 7.83
C THR A 33 -7.28 19.57 7.60
N PHE A 34 -8.30 19.84 8.42
CA PHE A 34 -9.64 19.27 8.23
C PHE A 34 -10.24 19.67 6.88
N TYR A 35 -10.35 20.97 6.60
CA TYR A 35 -10.94 21.43 5.34
C TYR A 35 -10.05 21.15 4.13
N PHE A 36 -8.73 21.21 4.30
CA PHE A 36 -7.80 20.87 3.23
C PHE A 36 -7.90 19.38 2.85
N SER A 37 -8.04 18.48 3.83
CA SER A 37 -8.26 17.05 3.57
C SER A 37 -9.56 16.79 2.81
N ILE A 38 -10.65 17.49 3.17
CA ILE A 38 -11.92 17.39 2.44
C ILE A 38 -11.75 17.85 0.98
N LEU A 39 -11.11 19.01 0.77
CA LEU A 39 -10.84 19.53 -0.56
C LEU A 39 -9.96 18.59 -1.38
N PHE A 40 -8.95 18.01 -0.73
CA PHE A 40 -8.04 17.05 -1.36
C PHE A 40 -8.76 15.75 -1.76
N ALA A 41 -9.63 15.22 -0.89
CA ALA A 41 -10.49 14.09 -1.20
C ALA A 41 -11.47 14.41 -2.35
N ALA A 42 -12.09 15.59 -2.32
CA ALA A 42 -13.01 16.04 -3.35
C ALA A 42 -12.31 16.21 -4.72
N TYR A 43 -11.08 16.77 -4.74
CA TYR A 43 -10.28 16.86 -5.95
C TYR A 43 -10.05 15.49 -6.60
N HIS A 44 -9.60 14.51 -5.81
CA HIS A 44 -9.39 13.16 -6.31
C HIS A 44 -10.71 12.49 -6.75
N TYR A 45 -11.77 12.64 -5.99
CA TYR A 45 -13.08 12.10 -6.37
C TYR A 45 -13.56 12.67 -7.73
N VAL A 46 -13.40 13.97 -7.94
CA VAL A 46 -13.78 14.62 -9.20
C VAL A 46 -12.92 14.13 -10.35
N THR A 47 -11.59 14.03 -10.16
CA THR A 47 -10.68 13.53 -11.20
C THR A 47 -10.92 12.07 -11.56
N ALA A 48 -11.41 11.24 -10.62
CA ALA A 48 -11.80 9.87 -10.92
C ALA A 48 -13.01 9.77 -11.85
N GLY A 49 -13.96 10.71 -11.75
CA GLY A 49 -15.18 10.68 -12.55
C GLY A 49 -15.10 11.40 -13.90
N ILE A 50 -14.39 12.54 -13.94
CA ILE A 50 -14.31 13.39 -15.13
C ILE A 50 -13.05 13.08 -15.95
N GLY A 51 -12.02 12.52 -15.33
CA GLY A 51 -10.68 12.34 -15.88
C GLY A 51 -9.66 13.26 -15.21
N VAL A 52 -8.41 12.84 -15.25
CA VAL A 52 -7.30 13.62 -14.71
C VAL A 52 -6.95 14.78 -15.67
N PRO A 53 -6.51 15.93 -15.13
CA PRO A 53 -5.86 16.96 -15.94
C PRO A 53 -4.55 16.39 -16.53
N ILE A 54 -3.64 17.22 -16.98
CA ILE A 54 -2.31 16.76 -17.40
C ILE A 54 -1.66 15.95 -16.28
N ASP A 55 -1.12 14.78 -16.61
CA ASP A 55 -0.65 13.77 -15.66
C ASP A 55 0.32 14.31 -14.60
N TYR A 56 1.31 15.10 -15.02
CA TYR A 56 2.28 15.72 -14.10
C TYR A 56 1.66 16.75 -13.15
N TRP A 57 0.61 17.45 -13.58
CA TRP A 57 -0.14 18.34 -12.70
C TRP A 57 -0.94 17.55 -11.65
N HIS A 58 -1.53 16.43 -12.05
CA HIS A 58 -2.27 15.56 -11.13
C HIS A 58 -1.33 14.92 -10.10
N MET A 59 -0.25 14.31 -10.56
CA MET A 59 0.79 13.73 -9.69
C MET A 59 1.42 14.77 -8.79
N GLY A 60 1.74 15.97 -9.32
CA GLY A 60 2.26 17.10 -8.55
C GLY A 60 1.29 17.57 -7.48
N SER A 61 -0.01 17.67 -7.80
CA SER A 61 -1.06 18.06 -6.85
C SER A 61 -1.22 17.02 -5.74
N HIS A 62 -1.20 15.73 -6.09
CA HIS A 62 -1.23 14.65 -5.11
C HIS A 62 -0.03 14.74 -4.16
N MET A 63 1.17 14.81 -4.69
CA MET A 63 2.42 14.89 -3.92
C MET A 63 2.47 16.14 -3.04
N ALA A 64 2.09 17.30 -3.57
CA ALA A 64 2.03 18.54 -2.81
C ALA A 64 1.05 18.43 -1.63
N GLY A 65 -0.15 17.87 -1.86
CA GLY A 65 -1.13 17.63 -0.81
C GLY A 65 -0.62 16.69 0.28
N VAL A 66 0.03 15.59 -0.12
CA VAL A 66 0.67 14.65 0.81
C VAL A 66 1.74 15.36 1.64
N MET A 67 2.65 16.14 1.02
CA MET A 67 3.70 16.85 1.74
C MET A 67 3.16 17.88 2.72
N ILE A 68 2.16 18.67 2.34
CA ILE A 68 1.51 19.63 3.24
C ILE A 68 0.99 18.92 4.48
N LEU A 69 0.22 17.85 4.31
CA LEU A 69 -0.40 17.14 5.42
C LEU A 69 0.61 16.34 6.25
N VAL A 70 1.63 15.75 5.63
CA VAL A 70 2.68 15.02 6.34
C VAL A 70 3.50 15.96 7.21
N PHE A 71 4.00 17.08 6.69
CA PHE A 71 4.85 17.98 7.48
C PHE A 71 4.08 18.77 8.55
N ILE A 72 2.78 19.02 8.36
CA ILE A 72 1.92 19.57 9.42
C ILE A 72 1.60 18.50 10.47
N GLY A 73 1.26 17.29 10.05
CA GLY A 73 0.74 16.25 10.93
C GLY A 73 1.81 15.41 11.64
N PHE A 74 2.93 15.10 10.99
CA PHE A 74 3.91 14.15 11.53
C PHE A 74 5.14 14.86 12.10
N PRO A 75 5.52 14.60 13.37
CA PRO A 75 6.69 15.23 14.00
C PRO A 75 7.99 14.63 13.45
N ALA A 76 9.07 15.45 13.41
CA ALA A 76 10.40 14.97 13.00
C ALA A 76 10.96 13.90 13.95
N PHE A 77 10.64 13.99 15.25
CA PHE A 77 11.02 13.02 16.27
C PHE A 77 9.79 12.59 17.06
N ARG A 78 9.56 11.29 17.16
CA ARG A 78 8.47 10.72 17.95
C ARG A 78 8.82 10.84 19.44
N SER A 79 8.05 11.60 20.19
CA SER A 79 8.17 11.66 21.65
C SER A 79 7.50 10.42 22.28
N ARG A 80 8.15 9.80 23.28
CA ARG A 80 7.54 8.71 24.07
C ARG A 80 6.43 9.20 25.01
N HIS A 81 6.32 10.50 25.23
CA HIS A 81 5.30 11.14 26.05
C HIS A 81 4.43 11.97 25.11
N GLY A 82 3.14 11.69 25.08
CA GLY A 82 2.16 12.34 24.20
C GLY A 82 2.42 13.83 24.03
N ASP A 83 2.43 14.28 22.79
CA ASP A 83 2.84 15.64 22.42
C ASP A 83 1.98 16.67 23.13
N LYS A 84 2.56 17.30 24.17
CA LYS A 84 1.95 18.49 24.76
C LYS A 84 2.10 19.65 23.77
N MET A 85 1.02 20.41 23.59
CA MET A 85 1.08 21.68 22.85
C MET A 85 2.22 22.54 23.37
N ARG A 86 3.14 22.92 22.49
CA ARG A 86 4.20 23.90 22.79
C ARG A 86 3.67 25.29 22.55
N PRO A 87 4.06 26.30 23.36
CA PRO A 87 3.66 27.68 23.11
C PRO A 87 4.22 28.15 21.76
N ASN A 88 3.44 28.98 21.06
CA ASN A 88 3.91 29.64 19.84
C ASN A 88 5.15 30.48 20.12
N SER A 89 6.14 30.40 19.26
CA SER A 89 7.36 31.21 19.26
C SER A 89 7.69 31.56 17.82
N TRP A 90 8.71 32.41 17.58
CA TRP A 90 9.09 32.79 16.19
C TRP A 90 9.51 31.60 15.32
N TRP A 91 9.87 30.44 15.92
CA TRP A 91 10.22 29.18 15.20
C TRP A 91 9.16 28.07 15.31
N ILE A 92 8.08 28.26 16.09
CA ILE A 92 7.00 27.27 16.26
C ILE A 92 5.65 28.00 16.15
N TYR A 93 4.86 27.59 15.17
CA TYR A 93 3.48 28.06 15.02
C TYR A 93 2.52 26.87 15.07
N GLY A 94 1.58 26.90 16.02
CA GLY A 94 0.59 25.83 16.18
C GLY A 94 1.22 24.45 16.41
N ASN A 95 2.35 24.38 17.11
CA ASN A 95 3.17 23.19 17.34
C ASN A 95 3.94 22.66 16.09
N VAL A 96 3.95 23.42 14.99
CA VAL A 96 4.70 23.10 13.75
C VAL A 96 5.94 23.99 13.70
N PRO A 97 7.17 23.42 13.69
CA PRO A 97 8.40 24.18 13.59
C PRO A 97 8.59 24.85 12.22
N ILE A 98 9.39 25.93 12.17
CA ILE A 98 9.62 26.68 10.93
C ILE A 98 10.28 25.84 9.82
N TRP A 99 11.15 24.89 10.17
CA TRP A 99 11.75 24.00 9.18
C TRP A 99 10.73 23.06 8.51
N ASP A 100 9.62 22.71 9.18
CA ASP A 100 8.54 21.95 8.56
C ASP A 100 7.80 22.80 7.52
N TRP A 101 7.64 24.11 7.77
CA TRP A 101 7.11 25.04 6.78
C TRP A 101 8.05 25.20 5.57
N LEU A 102 9.38 25.22 5.82
CA LEU A 102 10.36 25.21 4.73
C LEU A 102 10.28 23.94 3.89
N PHE A 103 10.12 22.77 4.52
CA PHE A 103 9.91 21.51 3.80
C PHE A 103 8.60 21.54 2.99
N ILE A 104 7.52 22.11 3.52
CA ILE A 104 6.27 22.25 2.77
C ILE A 104 6.49 23.12 1.52
N VAL A 105 7.05 24.31 1.67
CA VAL A 105 7.27 25.22 0.54
C VAL A 105 8.19 24.60 -0.50
N ALA A 106 9.31 24.02 -0.05
CA ALA A 106 10.28 23.35 -0.92
C ALA A 106 9.67 22.15 -1.65
N GLY A 107 8.91 21.31 -0.92
CA GLY A 107 8.25 20.13 -1.48
C GLY A 107 7.16 20.49 -2.48
N VAL A 108 6.29 21.45 -2.15
CA VAL A 108 5.23 21.93 -3.06
C VAL A 108 5.84 22.55 -4.32
N ALA A 109 6.84 23.42 -4.17
CA ALA A 109 7.51 24.05 -5.32
C ALA A 109 8.15 22.99 -6.23
N SER A 110 8.86 22.00 -5.65
CA SER A 110 9.48 20.92 -6.42
C SER A 110 8.45 19.98 -7.06
N ALA A 111 7.32 19.71 -6.38
CA ALA A 111 6.26 18.85 -6.91
C ALA A 111 5.57 19.46 -8.15
N TYR A 112 5.36 20.78 -8.15
CA TYR A 112 4.74 21.47 -9.30
C TYR A 112 5.74 21.87 -10.37
N TYR A 113 7.02 21.94 -10.06
CA TYR A 113 8.06 22.37 -11.00
C TYR A 113 8.01 21.59 -12.32
N VAL A 114 7.86 20.27 -12.27
CA VAL A 114 7.79 19.39 -13.45
C VAL A 114 6.60 19.75 -14.35
N GLY A 115 5.41 19.92 -13.77
CA GLY A 115 4.21 20.32 -14.52
C GLY A 115 4.31 21.72 -15.10
N ILE A 116 4.90 22.68 -14.36
CA ILE A 116 5.07 24.07 -14.81
C ILE A 116 6.09 24.15 -15.96
N THR A 117 7.17 23.40 -15.87
CA THR A 117 8.27 23.43 -16.84
C THR A 117 8.12 22.38 -17.96
N TRP A 118 6.94 21.77 -18.09
CA TRP A 118 6.65 20.81 -19.16
C TRP A 118 6.80 21.42 -20.54
N TYR A 119 6.29 22.64 -20.73
CA TYR A 119 6.45 23.43 -21.94
C TYR A 119 7.64 24.38 -21.82
N GLU A 120 8.13 24.90 -22.96
CA GLU A 120 9.15 25.91 -22.99
C GLU A 120 8.69 27.15 -22.19
N ILE A 121 9.59 27.66 -21.34
CA ILE A 121 9.42 28.92 -20.62
C ILE A 121 10.37 29.94 -21.17
N ASP A 122 9.83 31.02 -21.74
CA ASP A 122 10.58 32.14 -22.26
C ASP A 122 9.93 33.43 -21.76
N PHE A 123 10.65 34.17 -20.93
CA PHE A 123 10.19 35.47 -20.46
C PHE A 123 11.37 36.44 -20.20
N GLU A 124 11.12 37.72 -20.39
CA GLU A 124 12.07 38.77 -20.05
C GLU A 124 11.76 39.32 -18.66
N PHE A 125 12.79 39.40 -17.81
CA PHE A 125 12.67 39.94 -16.46
C PHE A 125 13.92 40.79 -16.12
N LEU A 126 13.71 42.00 -15.64
CA LEU A 126 14.78 42.96 -15.25
C LEU A 126 15.91 43.14 -16.30
N GLY A 127 15.55 43.09 -17.60
CA GLY A 127 16.51 43.27 -18.70
C GLY A 127 17.33 42.01 -19.04
N GLY A 128 17.03 40.87 -18.41
CA GLY A 128 17.56 39.55 -18.76
C GLY A 128 16.47 38.66 -19.36
N ARG A 129 16.80 37.88 -20.38
CA ARG A 129 15.91 36.86 -20.95
C ARG A 129 16.16 35.54 -20.24
N PHE A 130 15.14 35.01 -19.59
CA PHE A 130 15.14 33.65 -19.03
C PHE A 130 14.49 32.71 -20.04
N GLN A 131 15.25 31.74 -20.53
CA GLN A 131 14.78 30.74 -21.47
C GLN A 131 15.08 29.36 -20.92
N LEU A 132 14.05 28.55 -20.75
CA LEU A 132 14.15 27.16 -20.32
C LEU A 132 13.46 26.30 -21.40
N PRO A 133 14.21 25.49 -22.18
CA PRO A 133 13.62 24.58 -23.15
C PRO A 133 12.58 23.67 -22.53
N ASP A 134 11.71 23.08 -23.35
CA ASP A 134 10.75 22.09 -22.87
C ASP A 134 11.44 20.88 -22.19
N GLN A 135 10.66 20.13 -21.44
CA GLN A 135 11.19 19.03 -20.64
C GLN A 135 11.80 17.91 -21.49
N VAL A 136 11.27 17.65 -22.68
CA VAL A 136 11.77 16.59 -23.58
C VAL A 136 13.19 16.93 -24.06
N MET A 137 13.44 18.20 -24.39
CA MET A 137 14.77 18.69 -24.78
C MET A 137 15.80 18.65 -23.66
N ARG A 138 15.35 18.60 -22.39
CA ARG A 138 16.23 18.56 -21.21
C ARG A 138 16.49 17.15 -20.70
N GLN A 139 15.86 16.12 -21.29
CA GLN A 139 16.18 14.72 -20.96
C GLN A 139 17.62 14.41 -21.38
N GLY A 140 18.42 13.92 -20.45
CA GLY A 140 19.85 13.64 -20.65
C GLY A 140 20.77 14.85 -20.59
N ASN A 141 20.23 16.08 -20.57
CA ASN A 141 21.00 17.32 -20.41
C ASN A 141 20.22 18.32 -19.53
N PRO A 142 20.12 18.05 -18.21
CA PRO A 142 19.33 18.87 -17.32
C PRO A 142 19.90 20.27 -17.12
N ALA A 143 19.03 21.26 -17.01
CA ALA A 143 19.43 22.58 -16.56
C ALA A 143 19.79 22.54 -15.06
N THR A 144 20.65 23.45 -14.60
CA THR A 144 21.05 23.51 -13.18
C THR A 144 19.84 23.63 -12.25
N ILE A 145 18.81 24.35 -12.67
CA ILE A 145 17.57 24.51 -11.90
C ILE A 145 16.82 23.18 -11.74
N ASP A 146 16.84 22.30 -12.72
CA ASP A 146 16.24 20.96 -12.67
C ASP A 146 16.93 20.12 -11.59
N VAL A 147 18.27 20.18 -11.56
CA VAL A 147 19.08 19.45 -10.58
C VAL A 147 18.80 19.94 -9.16
N VAL A 148 18.64 21.26 -9.00
CA VAL A 148 18.33 21.86 -7.69
C VAL A 148 16.95 21.42 -7.21
N PHE A 149 15.88 21.59 -7.99
CA PHE A 149 14.52 21.19 -7.59
C PHE A 149 14.39 19.69 -7.42
N GLY A 150 15.01 18.89 -8.27
CA GLY A 150 14.99 17.43 -8.13
C GLY A 150 15.74 16.96 -6.89
N THR A 151 16.90 17.55 -6.57
CA THR A 151 17.62 17.24 -5.32
C THR A 151 16.79 17.61 -4.09
N ILE A 152 16.17 18.79 -4.11
CA ILE A 152 15.25 19.22 -3.03
C ILE A 152 14.11 18.21 -2.87
N LEU A 153 13.48 17.79 -3.97
CA LEU A 153 12.38 16.82 -3.93
C LEU A 153 12.82 15.48 -3.31
N VAL A 154 13.97 14.94 -3.72
CA VAL A 154 14.52 13.69 -3.16
C VAL A 154 14.69 13.83 -1.65
N VAL A 155 15.30 14.91 -1.16
CA VAL A 155 15.53 15.13 0.28
C VAL A 155 14.21 15.25 1.04
N VAL A 156 13.25 16.02 0.50
CA VAL A 156 11.94 16.24 1.13
C VAL A 156 11.13 14.93 1.17
N LEU A 157 11.16 14.13 0.10
CA LEU A 157 10.52 12.82 0.06
C LEU A 157 11.10 11.84 1.07
N LEU A 158 12.43 11.75 1.16
CA LEU A 158 13.09 10.89 2.15
C LEU A 158 12.69 11.27 3.57
N GLU A 159 12.61 12.58 3.86
CA GLU A 159 12.17 13.08 5.17
C GLU A 159 10.68 12.79 5.41
N ALA A 160 9.81 12.95 4.42
CA ALA A 160 8.40 12.62 4.53
C ALA A 160 8.18 11.12 4.84
N VAL A 161 8.89 10.24 4.13
CA VAL A 161 8.84 8.79 4.37
C VAL A 161 9.41 8.43 5.74
N ARG A 162 10.53 9.07 6.16
CA ARG A 162 11.10 8.85 7.50
C ARG A 162 10.10 9.17 8.60
N ARG A 163 9.30 10.21 8.42
CA ARG A 163 8.29 10.62 9.42
C ARG A 163 7.08 9.70 9.46
N THR A 164 6.63 9.21 8.32
CA THR A 164 5.43 8.35 8.24
C THR A 164 5.74 6.89 8.57
N LEU A 165 6.79 6.31 7.98
CA LEU A 165 7.09 4.88 8.05
C LEU A 165 8.39 4.54 8.81
N GLY A 166 9.13 5.55 9.27
CA GLY A 166 10.40 5.35 9.95
C GLY A 166 11.60 5.31 9.00
N ILE A 167 12.76 4.90 9.54
CA ILE A 167 14.06 5.10 8.89
C ILE A 167 14.43 4.01 7.86
N ILE A 168 13.79 2.86 7.89
CA ILE A 168 14.20 1.69 7.09
C ILE A 168 14.10 1.99 5.59
N VAL A 169 12.95 2.50 5.13
CA VAL A 169 12.72 2.81 3.71
C VAL A 169 13.68 3.88 3.20
N PRO A 170 13.88 5.03 3.87
CA PRO A 170 14.90 6.00 3.48
C PRO A 170 16.32 5.42 3.37
N ILE A 171 16.71 4.53 4.29
CA ILE A 171 18.04 3.86 4.20
C ILE A 171 18.12 3.02 2.93
N ILE A 172 17.10 2.25 2.61
CA ILE A 172 17.06 1.44 1.38
C ILE A 172 17.19 2.35 0.16
N ILE A 173 16.40 3.42 0.06
CA ILE A 173 16.47 4.37 -1.06
C ILE A 173 17.86 5.00 -1.17
N CYS A 174 18.47 5.40 -0.04
CA CYS A 174 19.84 5.91 -0.02
C CYS A 174 20.86 4.87 -0.50
N LEU A 175 20.72 3.60 -0.12
CA LEU A 175 21.60 2.52 -0.59
C LEU A 175 21.51 2.35 -2.12
N PHE A 176 20.31 2.37 -2.68
CA PHE A 176 20.12 2.32 -4.14
C PHE A 176 20.70 3.58 -4.82
N THR A 177 20.52 4.76 -4.23
CA THR A 177 21.12 6.01 -4.73
C THR A 177 22.63 5.95 -4.73
N VAL A 178 23.25 5.47 -3.63
CA VAL A 178 24.69 5.27 -3.55
C VAL A 178 25.17 4.24 -4.58
N TYR A 179 24.42 3.16 -4.77
CA TYR A 179 24.72 2.17 -5.80
C TYR A 179 24.72 2.82 -7.19
N ALA A 180 23.69 3.61 -7.54
CA ALA A 180 23.60 4.27 -8.85
C ALA A 180 24.79 5.21 -9.11
N VAL A 181 25.19 6.01 -8.12
CA VAL A 181 26.28 7.00 -8.29
C VAL A 181 27.67 6.34 -8.24
N PHE A 182 27.86 5.39 -7.32
CA PHE A 182 29.17 4.78 -7.05
C PHE A 182 29.32 3.34 -7.57
N GLY A 183 28.56 2.96 -8.60
CA GLY A 183 28.52 1.60 -9.13
C GLY A 183 29.87 1.01 -9.56
N MET A 184 30.83 1.85 -9.98
CA MET A 184 32.17 1.39 -10.35
C MET A 184 32.99 0.84 -9.16
N TYR A 185 32.66 1.24 -7.93
CA TYR A 185 33.36 0.82 -6.72
C TYR A 185 32.74 -0.41 -6.06
N MET A 186 31.72 -1.04 -6.67
CA MET A 186 31.08 -2.23 -6.10
C MET A 186 32.07 -3.39 -5.97
N PRO A 187 32.06 -4.12 -4.84
CA PRO A 187 33.02 -5.19 -4.59
C PRO A 187 32.81 -6.41 -5.51
N PHE A 188 31.57 -6.66 -5.91
CA PHE A 188 31.22 -7.79 -6.77
C PHE A 188 31.24 -7.36 -8.23
N GLN A 189 31.98 -8.06 -9.07
CA GLN A 189 32.17 -7.74 -10.49
C GLN A 189 30.84 -7.66 -11.25
N ILE A 190 29.90 -8.55 -10.93
CA ILE A 190 28.59 -8.60 -11.56
C ILE A 190 27.73 -7.36 -11.27
N LEU A 191 27.93 -6.71 -10.11
CA LEU A 191 27.23 -5.50 -9.70
C LEU A 191 27.91 -4.21 -10.18
N LYS A 192 29.13 -4.29 -10.76
CA LYS A 192 29.84 -3.11 -11.26
C LYS A 192 29.16 -2.52 -12.48
N HIS A 193 28.98 -1.21 -12.47
CA HIS A 193 28.56 -0.40 -13.62
C HIS A 193 29.30 0.95 -13.61
N PRO A 194 29.27 1.73 -14.71
CA PRO A 194 30.07 2.96 -14.83
C PRO A 194 29.80 4.01 -13.76
N GLY A 195 28.66 3.91 -13.04
CA GLY A 195 28.14 4.98 -12.20
C GLY A 195 27.39 6.03 -13.02
N VAL A 196 26.59 6.83 -12.33
CA VAL A 196 25.81 7.92 -12.94
C VAL A 196 26.19 9.21 -12.22
N SER A 197 26.50 10.29 -12.96
CA SER A 197 26.76 11.59 -12.35
C SER A 197 25.49 12.11 -11.64
N TRP A 198 25.64 12.97 -10.63
CA TRP A 198 24.51 13.43 -9.83
C TRP A 198 23.44 14.16 -10.63
N ASP A 199 23.83 14.97 -11.59
CA ASP A 199 22.95 15.69 -12.50
C ASP A 199 22.11 14.75 -13.39
N LEU A 200 22.75 13.73 -13.98
CA LEU A 200 22.06 12.70 -14.75
C LEU A 200 21.21 11.78 -13.86
N PHE A 201 21.67 11.47 -12.65
CA PHE A 201 20.87 10.74 -11.67
C PHE A 201 19.58 11.49 -11.35
N ILE A 202 19.68 12.77 -10.99
CA ILE A 202 18.49 13.59 -10.72
C ILE A 202 17.61 13.69 -11.95
N ASN A 203 18.19 13.89 -13.15
CA ASN A 203 17.41 13.95 -14.38
C ASN A 203 16.61 12.66 -14.59
N SER A 204 17.24 11.49 -14.44
CA SER A 204 16.55 10.20 -14.61
C SER A 204 15.55 9.86 -13.49
N MET A 205 15.67 10.45 -12.30
CA MET A 205 14.70 10.23 -11.21
C MET A 205 13.56 11.25 -11.21
N TYR A 206 13.75 12.42 -11.80
CA TYR A 206 12.82 13.54 -11.67
C TYR A 206 11.91 13.73 -12.88
N PHE A 207 12.40 13.48 -14.09
CA PHE A 207 11.66 13.73 -15.33
C PHE A 207 11.01 12.52 -16.00
N PRO A 208 11.64 11.33 -16.10
CA PRO A 208 11.05 10.20 -16.80
C PRO A 208 9.93 9.53 -16.00
N GLU A 209 9.09 8.81 -16.73
CA GLU A 209 8.02 7.96 -16.19
C GLU A 209 8.53 6.80 -15.31
N GLU A 210 9.83 6.57 -15.27
CA GLU A 210 10.47 5.50 -14.48
C GLU A 210 10.95 5.95 -13.08
N GLY A 211 10.90 7.25 -12.79
CA GLY A 211 11.39 7.84 -11.55
C GLY A 211 10.28 8.16 -10.53
N ILE A 212 10.46 9.32 -9.86
CA ILE A 212 9.52 9.82 -8.84
C ILE A 212 8.13 10.07 -9.45
N PHE A 213 8.07 10.67 -10.64
CA PHE A 213 6.82 10.92 -11.37
C PHE A 213 6.42 9.73 -12.26
N GLY A 214 6.86 8.53 -11.93
CA GLY A 214 6.59 7.32 -12.68
C GLY A 214 5.30 6.62 -12.27
N VAL A 215 5.16 5.39 -12.77
CA VAL A 215 4.01 4.50 -12.59
C VAL A 215 3.57 4.39 -11.12
N THR A 216 4.51 4.38 -10.18
CA THR A 216 4.23 4.22 -8.75
C THR A 216 3.43 5.39 -8.17
N LEU A 217 3.81 6.62 -8.49
CA LEU A 217 3.08 7.82 -8.08
C LEU A 217 1.76 7.96 -8.86
N TRP A 218 1.76 7.63 -10.15
CA TRP A 218 0.57 7.63 -10.99
C TRP A 218 -0.54 6.76 -10.38
N ILE A 219 -0.24 5.50 -10.07
CA ILE A 219 -1.23 4.56 -9.51
C ILE A 219 -1.72 5.02 -8.13
N VAL A 220 -0.84 5.55 -7.30
CA VAL A 220 -1.26 6.02 -5.97
C VAL A 220 -2.20 7.22 -6.09
N SER A 221 -1.90 8.16 -6.96
CA SER A 221 -2.72 9.36 -7.16
C SER A 221 -4.05 9.09 -7.86
N THR A 222 -4.10 8.11 -8.78
CA THR A 222 -5.29 7.84 -9.62
C THR A 222 -6.13 6.66 -9.15
N VAL A 223 -5.54 5.68 -8.47
CA VAL A 223 -6.25 4.43 -8.10
C VAL A 223 -6.28 4.23 -6.60
N VAL A 224 -5.10 4.09 -5.97
CA VAL A 224 -4.99 3.67 -4.57
C VAL A 224 -5.72 4.62 -3.63
N PHE A 225 -5.54 5.93 -3.82
CA PHE A 225 -6.20 6.96 -3.02
C PHE A 225 -7.72 6.79 -3.03
N HIS A 226 -8.32 6.52 -4.20
CA HIS A 226 -9.76 6.35 -4.35
C HIS A 226 -10.27 5.09 -3.66
N PHE A 227 -9.51 3.98 -3.73
CA PHE A 227 -9.90 2.75 -3.04
C PHE A 227 -9.77 2.85 -1.53
N VAL A 228 -8.77 3.58 -1.02
CA VAL A 228 -8.66 3.88 0.42
C VAL A 228 -9.86 4.71 0.88
N LEU A 229 -10.21 5.75 0.12
CA LEU A 229 -11.38 6.59 0.43
C LEU A 229 -12.69 5.78 0.37
N PHE A 230 -12.85 4.94 -0.65
CA PHE A 230 -14.00 4.02 -0.75
C PHE A 230 -14.09 3.10 0.46
N GLY A 231 -12.97 2.47 0.85
CA GLY A 231 -12.92 1.53 1.97
C GLY A 231 -13.38 2.18 3.29
N ILE A 232 -12.90 3.39 3.58
CA ILE A 232 -13.28 4.14 4.79
C ILE A 232 -14.77 4.53 4.76
N LEU A 233 -15.28 5.04 3.63
CA LEU A 233 -16.68 5.40 3.51
C LEU A 233 -17.61 4.17 3.61
N ALA A 234 -17.24 3.05 3.00
CA ALA A 234 -17.98 1.79 3.09
C ALA A 234 -18.03 1.24 4.52
N GLN A 235 -16.93 1.37 5.28
CA GLN A 235 -16.89 0.99 6.70
C GLN A 235 -17.85 1.85 7.52
N ARG A 236 -17.89 3.16 7.30
CA ARG A 236 -18.81 4.07 8.01
C ARG A 236 -20.28 3.80 7.72
N MET A 237 -20.59 3.17 6.57
CA MET A 237 -21.92 2.67 6.25
C MET A 237 -22.32 1.40 7.01
N GLY A 238 -21.43 0.80 7.80
CA GLY A 238 -21.67 -0.44 8.54
C GLY A 238 -21.35 -1.72 7.75
N LEU A 239 -20.64 -1.64 6.62
CA LEU A 239 -20.27 -2.81 5.82
C LEU A 239 -19.41 -3.80 6.63
N GLY A 240 -18.52 -3.31 7.52
CA GLY A 240 -17.74 -4.17 8.40
C GLY A 240 -18.59 -4.99 9.36
N GLN A 241 -19.61 -4.38 9.98
CA GLN A 241 -20.57 -5.11 10.85
C GLN A 241 -21.36 -6.15 10.06
N PHE A 242 -21.84 -5.80 8.87
CA PHE A 242 -22.52 -6.74 7.98
C PHE A 242 -21.65 -7.97 7.66
N PHE A 243 -20.37 -7.80 7.40
CA PHE A 243 -19.44 -8.92 7.18
C PHE A 243 -19.25 -9.82 8.40
N VAL A 244 -19.16 -9.23 9.60
CA VAL A 244 -19.08 -10.01 10.84
C VAL A 244 -20.36 -10.81 11.07
N ASP A 245 -21.51 -10.22 10.82
CA ASP A 245 -22.81 -10.90 10.98
C ASP A 245 -22.98 -12.05 9.97
N VAL A 246 -22.62 -11.84 8.71
CA VAL A 246 -22.62 -12.90 7.68
C VAL A 246 -21.65 -14.01 8.04
N ALA A 247 -20.42 -13.67 8.50
CA ALA A 247 -19.43 -14.65 8.95
C ALA A 247 -19.93 -15.45 10.16
N THR A 248 -20.66 -14.81 11.07
CA THR A 248 -21.27 -15.46 12.24
C THR A 248 -22.30 -16.49 11.83
N VAL A 249 -23.17 -16.16 10.88
CA VAL A 249 -24.13 -17.11 10.33
C VAL A 249 -23.44 -18.29 9.65
N ALA A 250 -22.39 -18.01 8.86
CA ALA A 250 -21.68 -19.01 8.06
C ALA A 250 -20.83 -19.97 8.92
N ALA A 251 -20.13 -19.45 9.91
CA ALA A 251 -19.09 -20.19 10.62
C ALA A 251 -19.34 -20.41 12.12
N GLY A 252 -20.24 -19.65 12.74
CA GLY A 252 -20.42 -19.61 14.19
C GLY A 252 -20.78 -20.94 14.85
N ARG A 253 -21.62 -21.76 14.20
CA ARG A 253 -22.12 -23.04 14.74
C ARG A 253 -21.09 -24.17 14.79
N TYR A 254 -20.01 -24.06 14.01
CA TYR A 254 -19.02 -25.14 13.91
C TYR A 254 -18.03 -25.12 15.07
N THR A 255 -17.36 -26.27 15.31
CA THR A 255 -16.26 -26.37 16.27
C THR A 255 -15.26 -25.25 16.09
N GLY A 256 -14.98 -24.51 17.17
CA GLY A 256 -14.14 -23.32 17.11
C GLY A 256 -14.80 -22.10 16.46
N GLY A 257 -16.14 -22.02 16.53
CA GLY A 257 -16.98 -21.09 15.79
C GLY A 257 -16.48 -19.65 15.77
N LEU A 258 -16.20 -19.03 16.93
CA LEU A 258 -15.73 -17.63 16.98
C LEU A 258 -14.39 -17.39 16.28
N ALA A 259 -13.46 -18.35 16.36
CA ALA A 259 -12.21 -18.19 15.61
C ALA A 259 -12.40 -18.35 14.10
N LYS A 260 -13.33 -19.20 13.67
CA LYS A 260 -13.70 -19.28 12.24
C LYS A 260 -14.47 -18.06 11.77
N VAL A 261 -15.31 -17.47 12.63
CA VAL A 261 -15.95 -16.17 12.35
C VAL A 261 -14.89 -15.09 12.15
N SER A 262 -13.85 -15.03 13.00
CA SER A 262 -12.72 -14.14 12.82
C SER A 262 -12.06 -14.34 11.45
N VAL A 263 -11.77 -15.57 11.04
CA VAL A 263 -11.14 -15.88 9.75
C VAL A 263 -12.02 -15.41 8.58
N VAL A 264 -13.30 -15.74 8.61
CA VAL A 264 -14.24 -15.40 7.50
C VAL A 264 -14.53 -13.91 7.46
N SER A 265 -14.72 -13.25 8.61
CA SER A 265 -14.93 -11.79 8.66
C SER A 265 -13.69 -11.02 8.20
N SER A 266 -12.50 -11.45 8.60
CA SER A 266 -11.25 -10.86 8.13
C SER A 266 -11.03 -11.08 6.63
N ALA A 267 -11.47 -12.22 6.07
CA ALA A 267 -11.47 -12.44 4.64
C ALA A 267 -12.34 -11.41 3.90
N PHE A 268 -13.58 -11.24 4.35
CA PHE A 268 -14.49 -10.24 3.77
C PHE A 268 -13.99 -8.81 3.97
N PHE A 269 -13.52 -8.47 5.16
CA PHE A 269 -13.01 -7.14 5.45
C PHE A 269 -11.75 -6.83 4.63
N GLY A 270 -10.88 -7.81 4.44
CA GLY A 270 -9.70 -7.72 3.60
C GLY A 270 -10.02 -7.39 2.14
N THR A 271 -11.20 -7.83 1.64
CA THR A 271 -11.63 -7.50 0.27
C THR A 271 -11.79 -6.00 0.02
N ILE A 272 -11.92 -5.17 1.06
CA ILE A 272 -12.12 -3.73 0.96
C ILE A 272 -11.01 -2.89 1.57
N SER A 273 -10.34 -3.37 2.63
CA SER A 273 -9.34 -2.57 3.35
C SER A 273 -7.94 -2.65 2.74
N GLY A 274 -7.57 -3.81 2.19
CA GLY A 274 -6.24 -4.07 1.65
C GLY A 274 -5.07 -3.90 2.64
N SER A 275 -5.36 -3.62 3.92
CA SER A 275 -4.38 -3.43 4.99
C SER A 275 -4.57 -4.49 6.08
N SER A 276 -3.51 -5.24 6.39
CA SER A 276 -3.55 -6.22 7.46
C SER A 276 -3.70 -5.58 8.84
N ILE A 277 -3.10 -4.40 9.05
CA ILE A 277 -3.17 -3.67 10.31
C ILE A 277 -4.61 -3.17 10.53
N ALA A 278 -5.18 -2.48 9.53
CA ALA A 278 -6.56 -2.00 9.57
C ALA A 278 -7.55 -3.15 9.80
N ASN A 279 -7.36 -4.28 9.11
CA ASN A 279 -8.18 -5.48 9.26
C ASN A 279 -8.05 -6.05 10.68
N THR A 280 -6.82 -6.26 11.19
CA THR A 280 -6.58 -6.78 12.54
C THR A 280 -7.20 -5.90 13.63
N VAL A 281 -7.11 -4.59 13.50
CA VAL A 281 -7.68 -3.67 14.50
C VAL A 281 -9.20 -3.65 14.42
N SER A 282 -9.76 -3.53 13.21
CA SER A 282 -11.21 -3.42 13.02
C SER A 282 -11.94 -4.71 13.41
N THR A 283 -11.56 -5.86 12.86
CA THR A 283 -12.20 -7.14 13.19
C THR A 283 -11.74 -7.68 14.52
N GLY A 284 -10.45 -7.57 14.86
CA GLY A 284 -9.86 -8.11 16.07
C GLY A 284 -10.31 -7.41 17.35
N SER A 285 -10.66 -6.13 17.29
CA SER A 285 -11.25 -5.42 18.44
C SER A 285 -12.52 -6.12 18.96
N LEU A 286 -13.25 -6.77 18.06
CA LEU A 286 -14.48 -7.51 18.36
C LEU A 286 -14.21 -9.02 18.56
N THR A 287 -13.44 -9.62 17.66
CA THR A 287 -13.27 -11.08 17.60
C THR A 287 -12.34 -11.61 18.67
N ILE A 288 -11.23 -10.91 18.99
CA ILE A 288 -10.26 -11.35 20.01
C ILE A 288 -10.89 -11.45 21.42
N PRO A 289 -11.60 -10.43 21.94
CA PRO A 289 -12.29 -10.53 23.23
C PRO A 289 -13.32 -11.66 23.25
N ASN A 290 -14.06 -11.85 22.16
CA ASN A 290 -15.05 -12.91 22.06
C ASN A 290 -14.40 -14.30 22.01
N MET A 291 -13.31 -14.50 21.28
CA MET A 291 -12.53 -15.74 21.29
C MET A 291 -12.01 -16.07 22.71
N LYS A 292 -11.48 -15.08 23.43
CA LYS A 292 -11.00 -15.25 24.81
C LYS A 292 -12.14 -15.65 25.75
N ARG A 293 -13.33 -15.04 25.61
CA ARG A 293 -14.52 -15.39 26.39
C ARG A 293 -14.95 -16.84 26.17
N MET A 294 -14.74 -17.38 24.98
CA MET A 294 -15.05 -18.80 24.66
C MET A 294 -13.92 -19.77 25.01
N GLY A 295 -12.88 -19.33 25.72
CA GLY A 295 -11.80 -20.17 26.21
C GLY A 295 -10.56 -20.28 25.33
N TYR A 296 -10.44 -19.46 24.27
CA TYR A 296 -9.20 -19.39 23.53
C TYR A 296 -8.09 -18.70 24.33
N PRO A 297 -6.87 -19.26 24.39
CA PRO A 297 -5.71 -18.56 24.92
C PRO A 297 -5.46 -17.25 24.15
N GLY A 298 -5.10 -16.16 24.85
CA GLY A 298 -4.95 -14.84 24.25
C GLY A 298 -3.96 -14.79 23.09
N HIS A 299 -2.82 -15.51 23.20
CA HIS A 299 -1.83 -15.60 22.12
C HIS A 299 -2.37 -16.32 20.87
N LEU A 300 -3.24 -17.33 21.08
CA LEU A 300 -3.87 -18.03 19.95
C LEU A 300 -4.93 -17.16 19.28
N ALA A 301 -5.75 -16.44 20.08
CA ALA A 301 -6.76 -15.53 19.54
C ALA A 301 -6.11 -14.41 18.72
N GLY A 302 -5.02 -13.80 19.22
CA GLY A 302 -4.24 -12.80 18.48
C GLY A 302 -3.58 -13.38 17.23
N GLY A 303 -3.01 -14.60 17.30
CA GLY A 303 -2.39 -15.25 16.16
C GLY A 303 -3.38 -15.62 15.04
N VAL A 304 -4.59 -16.07 15.40
CA VAL A 304 -5.67 -16.33 14.42
C VAL A 304 -6.07 -15.04 13.71
N GLU A 305 -6.27 -13.96 14.45
CA GLU A 305 -6.64 -12.67 13.88
C GLU A 305 -5.55 -12.12 12.97
N ALA A 306 -4.29 -12.12 13.42
CA ALA A 306 -3.16 -11.64 12.62
C ALA A 306 -2.98 -12.42 11.31
N ALA A 307 -3.01 -13.77 11.38
CA ALA A 307 -2.89 -14.63 10.20
C ALA A 307 -4.06 -14.44 9.23
N SER A 308 -5.28 -14.27 9.75
CA SER A 308 -6.47 -14.06 8.92
C SER A 308 -6.42 -12.69 8.23
N SER A 309 -5.99 -11.67 8.95
CA SER A 309 -5.90 -10.30 8.45
C SER A 309 -4.79 -10.13 7.41
N ALA A 310 -3.66 -10.84 7.55
CA ALA A 310 -2.61 -10.86 6.55
C ALA A 310 -3.13 -11.38 5.19
N GLY A 311 -3.99 -12.42 5.20
CA GLY A 311 -4.67 -12.90 3.99
C GLY A 311 -5.57 -11.87 3.31
N GLY A 312 -6.05 -10.86 4.03
CA GLY A 312 -6.87 -9.78 3.46
C GLY A 312 -6.17 -9.01 2.34
N GLN A 313 -4.85 -8.85 2.44
CA GLN A 313 -4.05 -8.12 1.45
C GLN A 313 -3.97 -8.84 0.07
N ILE A 314 -4.24 -10.14 0.05
CA ILE A 314 -4.22 -10.96 -1.17
C ILE A 314 -5.64 -11.39 -1.60
N THR A 315 -6.67 -10.93 -0.89
CA THR A 315 -8.06 -11.36 -1.13
C THR A 315 -8.76 -10.44 -2.12
N PRO A 316 -9.18 -10.97 -3.29
CA PRO A 316 -9.96 -10.19 -4.24
C PRO A 316 -11.31 -9.73 -3.66
N PRO A 317 -11.94 -8.65 -4.18
CA PRO A 317 -11.61 -7.96 -5.43
C PRO A 317 -10.62 -6.79 -5.29
N ILE A 318 -10.49 -6.13 -4.12
CA ILE A 318 -9.64 -4.94 -4.02
C ILE A 318 -8.20 -5.33 -3.70
N MET A 319 -8.01 -6.33 -2.82
CA MET A 319 -6.67 -6.73 -2.37
C MET A 319 -5.92 -5.56 -1.71
N GLY A 320 -4.61 -5.60 -1.61
CA GLY A 320 -3.82 -4.42 -1.28
C GLY A 320 -3.54 -3.55 -2.52
N ALA A 321 -3.12 -2.32 -2.31
CA ALA A 321 -2.75 -1.40 -3.38
C ALA A 321 -1.68 -1.97 -4.34
N ALA A 322 -0.89 -2.94 -3.89
CA ALA A 322 0.09 -3.69 -4.69
C ALA A 322 -0.51 -4.36 -5.94
N ALA A 323 -1.75 -4.84 -5.87
CA ALA A 323 -2.37 -5.51 -7.00
C ALA A 323 -2.72 -4.58 -8.17
N PHE A 324 -3.01 -3.31 -7.87
CA PHE A 324 -3.19 -2.29 -8.92
C PHE A 324 -1.86 -1.95 -9.60
N VAL A 325 -0.79 -1.85 -8.81
CA VAL A 325 0.57 -1.67 -9.35
C VAL A 325 0.97 -2.87 -10.22
N MET A 326 0.60 -4.08 -9.80
CA MET A 326 0.84 -5.30 -10.58
C MET A 326 0.14 -5.25 -11.94
N ALA A 327 -1.10 -4.82 -11.98
CA ALA A 327 -1.86 -4.72 -13.23
C ALA A 327 -1.19 -3.76 -14.22
N GLU A 328 -0.67 -2.64 -13.74
CA GLU A 328 0.03 -1.64 -14.55
C GLU A 328 1.41 -2.14 -15.00
N PHE A 329 2.21 -2.72 -14.11
CA PHE A 329 3.52 -3.29 -14.46
C PHE A 329 3.43 -4.41 -15.50
N LEU A 330 2.35 -5.16 -15.50
CA LEU A 330 2.11 -6.26 -16.43
C LEU A 330 1.31 -5.85 -17.66
N GLU A 331 0.79 -4.61 -17.69
CA GLU A 331 -0.12 -4.13 -18.73
C GLU A 331 -1.33 -5.07 -18.92
N LEU A 332 -1.80 -5.67 -17.82
CA LEU A 332 -2.91 -6.61 -17.82
C LEU A 332 -4.17 -5.98 -17.23
N PRO A 333 -5.36 -6.33 -17.75
CA PRO A 333 -6.61 -5.95 -17.10
C PRO A 333 -6.62 -6.39 -15.63
N TYR A 334 -7.05 -5.49 -14.74
CA TYR A 334 -7.10 -5.78 -13.30
C TYR A 334 -7.92 -7.03 -12.97
N THR A 335 -8.96 -7.33 -13.76
CA THR A 335 -9.78 -8.54 -13.63
C THR A 335 -8.95 -9.83 -13.80
N THR A 336 -7.92 -9.82 -14.62
CA THR A 336 -6.98 -10.96 -14.78
C THR A 336 -6.21 -11.21 -13.49
N ILE A 337 -5.75 -10.14 -12.83
CA ILE A 337 -5.05 -10.23 -11.54
C ILE A 337 -5.99 -10.79 -10.47
N ILE A 338 -7.24 -10.27 -10.40
CA ILE A 338 -8.28 -10.76 -9.47
C ILE A 338 -8.48 -12.27 -9.62
N LEU A 339 -8.69 -12.75 -10.86
CA LEU A 339 -8.95 -14.16 -11.11
C LEU A 339 -7.76 -15.05 -10.76
N ALA A 340 -6.55 -14.61 -11.08
CA ALA A 340 -5.33 -15.33 -10.72
C ALA A 340 -5.10 -15.40 -9.20
N ALA A 341 -5.47 -14.34 -8.47
CA ALA A 341 -5.31 -14.26 -7.02
C ALA A 341 -6.32 -15.09 -6.22
N LEU A 342 -7.46 -15.49 -6.83
CA LEU A 342 -8.51 -16.26 -6.13
C LEU A 342 -8.00 -17.59 -5.56
N VAL A 343 -7.20 -18.33 -6.33
CA VAL A 343 -6.72 -19.65 -5.91
C VAL A 343 -5.78 -19.57 -4.71
N PRO A 344 -4.71 -18.76 -4.75
CA PRO A 344 -3.84 -18.59 -3.58
C PRO A 344 -4.55 -18.03 -2.35
N ALA A 345 -5.47 -17.06 -2.53
CA ALA A 345 -6.26 -16.54 -1.42
C ALA A 345 -7.14 -17.64 -0.79
N ALA A 346 -7.81 -18.45 -1.60
CA ALA A 346 -8.58 -19.60 -1.11
C ALA A 346 -7.70 -20.60 -0.35
N MET A 347 -6.51 -20.92 -0.87
CA MET A 347 -5.55 -21.82 -0.22
C MET A 347 -5.10 -21.28 1.15
N HIS A 348 -4.83 -19.98 1.24
CA HIS A 348 -4.47 -19.33 2.49
C HIS A 348 -5.56 -19.52 3.55
N TYR A 349 -6.81 -19.15 3.22
CA TYR A 349 -7.93 -19.28 4.20
C TYR A 349 -8.28 -20.72 4.53
N VAL A 350 -8.21 -21.65 3.58
CA VAL A 350 -8.36 -23.08 3.85
C VAL A 350 -7.31 -23.56 4.84
N GLY A 351 -6.05 -23.12 4.67
CA GLY A 351 -4.97 -23.41 5.60
C GLY A 351 -5.25 -22.88 7.02
N VAL A 352 -5.60 -21.59 7.14
CA VAL A 352 -5.90 -20.94 8.42
C VAL A 352 -7.12 -21.60 9.10
N ILE A 353 -8.22 -21.82 8.37
CA ILE A 353 -9.43 -22.49 8.90
C ILE A 353 -9.12 -23.91 9.37
N SER A 354 -8.27 -24.64 8.64
CA SER A 354 -7.87 -26.00 9.02
C SER A 354 -7.08 -26.02 10.33
N ILE A 355 -6.08 -25.14 10.45
CA ILE A 355 -5.30 -24.99 11.69
C ILE A 355 -6.21 -24.62 12.86
N VAL A 356 -7.10 -23.64 12.67
CA VAL A 356 -8.08 -23.20 13.68
C VAL A 356 -9.00 -24.35 14.08
N HIS A 357 -9.50 -25.12 13.11
CA HIS A 357 -10.39 -26.25 13.37
C HIS A 357 -9.72 -27.33 14.23
N PHE A 358 -8.54 -27.81 13.81
CA PHE A 358 -7.84 -28.86 14.55
C PHE A 358 -7.37 -28.38 15.92
N LYS A 359 -6.95 -27.12 16.04
CA LYS A 359 -6.56 -26.54 17.33
C LYS A 359 -7.74 -26.40 18.27
N ALA A 360 -8.90 -25.93 17.77
CA ALA A 360 -10.14 -25.85 18.55
C ALA A 360 -10.60 -27.23 19.02
N LYS A 361 -10.55 -28.23 18.14
CA LYS A 361 -10.87 -29.61 18.46
C LYS A 361 -9.97 -30.17 19.58
N ARG A 362 -8.65 -29.91 19.49
CA ARG A 362 -7.67 -30.31 20.51
C ARG A 362 -7.91 -29.65 21.87
N LEU A 363 -8.41 -28.40 21.87
CA LEU A 363 -8.74 -27.65 23.09
C LEU A 363 -10.16 -27.93 23.61
N GLY A 364 -10.95 -28.77 22.93
CA GLY A 364 -12.33 -29.06 23.30
C GLY A 364 -13.31 -27.91 23.13
N LEU A 365 -12.96 -26.89 22.29
CA LEU A 365 -13.77 -25.71 22.08
C LEU A 365 -14.95 -26.01 21.16
N LYS A 366 -16.14 -25.60 21.56
CA LYS A 366 -17.40 -25.82 20.83
C LYS A 366 -17.70 -24.64 19.91
N GLY A 367 -18.75 -24.76 19.09
CA GLY A 367 -19.36 -23.66 18.36
C GLY A 367 -20.12 -22.70 19.30
N MET A 368 -20.57 -21.61 18.73
CA MET A 368 -21.47 -20.66 19.40
C MET A 368 -22.83 -21.31 19.65
N PRO A 369 -23.52 -20.97 20.77
CA PRO A 369 -24.88 -21.35 20.98
C PRO A 369 -25.81 -20.83 19.87
N ASP A 370 -26.79 -21.62 19.45
CA ASP A 370 -27.73 -21.20 18.37
C ASP A 370 -28.49 -19.91 18.72
N SER A 371 -28.66 -19.61 20.01
CA SER A 371 -29.30 -18.39 20.50
C SER A 371 -28.48 -17.13 20.24
N GLU A 372 -27.17 -17.25 20.05
CA GLU A 372 -26.25 -16.13 19.76
C GLU A 372 -25.98 -15.95 18.26
N ILE A 373 -26.44 -16.89 17.42
CA ILE A 373 -26.25 -16.83 15.96
C ILE A 373 -27.48 -16.12 15.34
N PRO A 374 -27.29 -14.99 14.66
CA PRO A 374 -28.39 -14.29 14.00
C PRO A 374 -28.97 -15.14 12.85
N LYS A 375 -30.25 -14.97 12.54
CA LYS A 375 -30.86 -15.62 11.37
C LYS A 375 -30.35 -14.96 10.10
N LEU A 376 -30.01 -15.76 9.10
CA LEU A 376 -29.49 -15.26 7.81
C LEU A 376 -30.41 -14.21 7.18
N TRP A 377 -31.72 -14.44 7.23
CA TRP A 377 -32.69 -13.50 6.64
C TRP A 377 -32.69 -12.15 7.37
N ASP A 378 -32.54 -12.13 8.68
CA ASP A 378 -32.49 -10.91 9.46
C ASP A 378 -31.21 -10.11 9.15
N VAL A 379 -30.08 -10.80 8.98
CA VAL A 379 -28.81 -10.17 8.58
C VAL A 379 -28.91 -9.57 7.18
N ILE A 380 -29.40 -10.36 6.20
CA ILE A 380 -29.52 -9.90 4.83
C ILE A 380 -30.54 -8.75 4.72
N SER A 381 -31.75 -8.91 5.29
CA SER A 381 -32.80 -7.90 5.17
C SER A 381 -32.42 -6.54 5.76
N ARG A 382 -31.55 -6.53 6.78
CA ARG A 382 -31.06 -5.30 7.42
C ARG A 382 -29.82 -4.74 6.74
N GLY A 383 -28.86 -5.60 6.36
CA GLY A 383 -27.52 -5.21 5.94
C GLY A 383 -27.32 -5.08 4.43
N TRP A 384 -28.24 -5.59 3.57
CA TRP A 384 -28.03 -5.58 2.11
C TRP A 384 -27.74 -4.20 1.50
N PRO A 385 -28.29 -3.06 2.01
CA PRO A 385 -27.98 -1.79 1.39
C PRO A 385 -26.50 -1.42 1.53
N THR A 386 -25.85 -1.85 2.63
CA THR A 386 -24.43 -1.57 2.85
C THR A 386 -23.51 -2.31 1.87
N ALA A 387 -23.99 -3.41 1.27
CA ALA A 387 -23.24 -4.18 0.27
C ALA A 387 -23.35 -3.62 -1.16
N ILE A 388 -24.34 -2.73 -1.43
CA ILE A 388 -24.57 -2.18 -2.78
C ILE A 388 -23.32 -1.47 -3.34
N PRO A 389 -22.62 -0.58 -2.59
CA PRO A 389 -21.44 0.10 -3.12
C PRO A 389 -20.34 -0.86 -3.57
N LEU A 390 -20.13 -1.93 -2.81
CA LEU A 390 -19.17 -2.97 -3.17
C LEU A 390 -19.62 -3.75 -4.42
N ALA A 391 -20.91 -4.08 -4.50
CA ALA A 391 -21.47 -4.77 -5.66
C ALA A 391 -21.36 -3.92 -6.93
N VAL A 392 -21.63 -2.61 -6.84
CA VAL A 392 -21.47 -1.66 -7.97
C VAL A 392 -20.01 -1.56 -8.38
N LEU A 393 -19.09 -1.43 -7.43
CA LEU A 393 -17.66 -1.39 -7.70
C LEU A 393 -17.21 -2.64 -8.47
N ILE A 394 -17.59 -3.83 -7.98
CA ILE A 394 -17.27 -5.12 -8.63
C ILE A 394 -17.89 -5.18 -10.03
N TYR A 395 -19.14 -4.78 -10.18
CA TYR A 395 -19.83 -4.77 -11.46
C TYR A 395 -19.11 -3.88 -12.49
N VAL A 396 -18.72 -2.66 -12.10
CA VAL A 396 -17.99 -1.74 -12.98
C VAL A 396 -16.62 -2.31 -13.38
N LEU A 397 -15.88 -2.91 -12.43
CA LEU A 397 -14.61 -3.57 -12.73
C LEU A 397 -14.76 -4.70 -13.75
N PHE A 398 -15.73 -5.59 -13.56
CA PHE A 398 -15.97 -6.71 -14.47
C PHE A 398 -16.63 -6.31 -15.80
N SER A 399 -17.17 -5.09 -15.87
CA SER A 399 -17.66 -4.50 -17.13
C SER A 399 -16.56 -3.93 -18.02
N GLY A 400 -15.27 -4.03 -17.59
CA GLY A 400 -14.11 -3.60 -18.37
C GLY A 400 -13.73 -2.12 -18.20
N TYR A 401 -14.34 -1.43 -17.23
CA TYR A 401 -13.92 -0.08 -16.89
C TYR A 401 -12.65 -0.07 -16.04
N SER A 402 -11.96 1.07 -16.05
CA SER A 402 -10.75 1.26 -15.27
C SER A 402 -11.00 1.20 -13.75
N PRO A 403 -10.00 0.80 -12.94
CA PRO A 403 -10.14 0.74 -11.49
C PRO A 403 -10.57 2.07 -10.85
N HIS A 404 -10.05 3.22 -11.32
CA HIS A 404 -10.43 4.52 -10.78
C HIS A 404 -11.91 4.86 -11.03
N MET A 405 -12.45 4.50 -12.20
CA MET A 405 -13.86 4.66 -12.52
C MET A 405 -14.73 3.75 -11.64
N ALA A 406 -14.28 2.53 -11.37
CA ALA A 406 -14.97 1.63 -10.45
C ALA A 406 -15.03 2.18 -9.02
N ALA A 407 -13.91 2.76 -8.55
CA ALA A 407 -13.87 3.42 -7.25
C ALA A 407 -14.78 4.66 -7.21
N PHE A 408 -14.81 5.47 -8.27
CA PHE A 408 -15.73 6.62 -8.40
C PHE A 408 -17.20 6.19 -8.22
N TRP A 409 -17.65 5.19 -8.95
CA TRP A 409 -19.03 4.69 -8.84
C TRP A 409 -19.29 4.02 -7.48
N GLY A 410 -18.28 3.33 -6.92
CA GLY A 410 -18.34 2.77 -5.58
C GLY A 410 -18.55 3.86 -4.52
N ILE A 411 -17.75 4.94 -4.56
CA ILE A 411 -17.86 6.09 -3.64
C ILE A 411 -19.21 6.80 -3.85
N THR A 412 -19.58 7.09 -5.10
CA THR A 412 -20.87 7.72 -5.42
C THR A 412 -22.04 6.93 -4.83
N THR A 413 -22.02 5.62 -5.03
CA THR A 413 -23.06 4.73 -4.52
C THR A 413 -23.04 4.66 -2.99
N ALA A 414 -21.83 4.66 -2.37
CA ALA A 414 -21.70 4.71 -0.92
C ALA A 414 -22.32 5.99 -0.35
N LEU A 415 -22.08 7.15 -0.96
CA LEU A 415 -22.69 8.41 -0.54
C LEU A 415 -24.21 8.37 -0.67
N VAL A 416 -24.73 7.97 -1.84
CA VAL A 416 -26.18 7.96 -2.10
C VAL A 416 -26.90 6.96 -1.18
N VAL A 417 -26.41 5.73 -1.13
CA VAL A 417 -27.03 4.68 -0.30
C VAL A 417 -26.87 4.98 1.18
N GLY A 418 -25.73 5.53 1.59
CA GLY A 418 -25.48 5.93 2.97
C GLY A 418 -26.46 6.98 3.48
N PHE A 419 -26.85 7.95 2.64
CA PHE A 419 -27.91 8.92 2.98
C PHE A 419 -29.30 8.29 3.07
N LEU A 420 -29.58 7.30 2.24
CA LEU A 420 -30.89 6.68 2.12
C LEU A 420 -31.10 5.49 3.07
N ASN A 421 -30.03 4.92 3.61
CA ASN A 421 -30.10 3.74 4.47
C ASN A 421 -30.72 4.07 5.84
N PRO A 422 -31.89 3.53 6.18
CA PRO A 422 -32.54 3.85 7.44
C PRO A 422 -31.84 3.24 8.67
N MET A 423 -31.01 2.20 8.48
CA MET A 423 -30.37 1.46 9.58
C MET A 423 -29.00 2.05 9.96
N HIS A 424 -28.24 2.50 8.96
CA HIS A 424 -26.90 3.08 9.13
C HIS A 424 -26.80 4.34 8.27
N ARG A 425 -27.58 5.36 8.66
CA ARG A 425 -27.63 6.62 7.93
C ARG A 425 -26.34 7.41 8.19
N ILE A 426 -25.60 7.71 7.13
CA ILE A 426 -24.42 8.57 7.18
C ILE A 426 -24.87 10.03 7.08
N GLY A 427 -24.47 10.85 8.05
CA GLY A 427 -24.64 12.30 8.01
C GLY A 427 -23.51 12.99 7.24
N ILE A 428 -23.71 14.27 6.93
CA ILE A 428 -22.68 15.10 6.28
C ILE A 428 -21.38 15.12 7.12
N ASN A 429 -21.50 15.17 8.44
CA ASN A 429 -20.33 15.14 9.32
C ASN A 429 -19.55 13.82 9.23
N ASP A 430 -20.25 12.68 9.12
CA ASP A 430 -19.62 11.37 8.98
C ASP A 430 -18.88 11.26 7.66
N ILE A 431 -19.42 11.87 6.59
CA ILE A 431 -18.76 11.93 5.27
C ILE A 431 -17.49 12.79 5.37
N MET A 432 -17.58 13.99 5.98
CA MET A 432 -16.43 14.87 6.16
C MET A 432 -15.33 14.21 7.00
N GLU A 433 -15.69 13.60 8.14
CA GLU A 433 -14.76 12.82 8.95
C GLU A 433 -14.19 11.63 8.18
N GLY A 434 -15.01 10.95 7.37
CA GLY A 434 -14.58 9.85 6.50
C GLY A 434 -13.55 10.29 5.45
N CYS A 435 -13.74 11.45 4.84
CA CYS A 435 -12.76 12.05 3.92
C CYS A 435 -11.44 12.35 4.64
N VAL A 436 -11.49 12.95 5.82
CA VAL A 436 -10.28 13.26 6.62
C VAL A 436 -9.55 11.98 7.01
N THR A 437 -10.28 10.98 7.50
CA THR A 437 -9.71 9.67 7.84
C THR A 437 -9.10 9.01 6.61
N GLY A 438 -9.81 8.94 5.49
CA GLY A 438 -9.32 8.33 4.24
C GLY A 438 -8.05 9.01 3.72
N VAL A 439 -8.01 10.35 3.74
CA VAL A 439 -6.80 11.09 3.38
C VAL A 439 -5.65 10.74 4.32
N LYS A 440 -5.87 10.71 5.63
CA LYS A 440 -4.84 10.37 6.62
C LYS A 440 -4.22 8.99 6.35
N TYR A 441 -5.03 7.98 6.02
CA TYR A 441 -4.57 6.64 5.65
C TYR A 441 -3.76 6.62 4.35
N ALA A 442 -4.11 7.49 3.40
CA ALA A 442 -3.42 7.57 2.12
C ALA A 442 -2.05 8.27 2.21
N LEU A 443 -1.78 9.09 3.26
CA LEU A 443 -0.56 9.90 3.34
C LEU A 443 0.72 9.07 3.35
N ALA A 444 0.78 8.02 4.17
CA ALA A 444 1.95 7.17 4.28
C ALA A 444 2.22 6.42 2.96
N VAL A 445 1.16 5.92 2.33
CA VAL A 445 1.24 5.21 1.03
C VAL A 445 1.65 6.19 -0.07
N GLY A 446 1.06 7.40 -0.10
CA GLY A 446 1.42 8.44 -1.05
C GLY A 446 2.89 8.85 -0.96
N ALA A 447 3.39 9.09 0.25
CA ALA A 447 4.79 9.46 0.46
C ALA A 447 5.76 8.34 0.03
N VAL A 448 5.50 7.10 0.43
CA VAL A 448 6.41 6.00 0.14
C VAL A 448 6.40 5.59 -1.32
N CYS A 449 5.26 5.55 -1.99
CA CYS A 449 5.20 5.19 -3.40
C CYS A 449 5.87 6.24 -4.29
N SER A 450 5.76 7.54 -3.93
CA SER A 450 6.53 8.60 -4.60
C SER A 450 8.05 8.38 -4.45
N ALA A 451 8.51 8.04 -3.24
CA ALA A 451 9.93 7.86 -2.96
C ALA A 451 10.50 6.55 -3.55
N ILE A 452 9.72 5.46 -3.60
CA ILE A 452 10.14 4.18 -4.18
C ILE A 452 10.32 4.27 -5.70
N GLY A 453 9.69 5.24 -6.36
CA GLY A 453 10.02 5.56 -7.76
C GLY A 453 11.53 5.75 -7.98
N ILE A 454 12.27 6.26 -6.99
CA ILE A 454 13.74 6.35 -7.05
C ILE A 454 14.38 4.97 -7.16
N VAL A 455 13.89 3.97 -6.39
CA VAL A 455 14.42 2.59 -6.45
C VAL A 455 14.15 1.98 -7.81
N VAL A 456 12.93 2.14 -8.33
CA VAL A 456 12.54 1.64 -9.67
C VAL A 456 13.44 2.27 -10.74
N GLY A 457 13.58 3.59 -10.72
CA GLY A 457 14.45 4.30 -11.65
C GLY A 457 15.91 3.87 -11.58
N VAL A 458 16.45 3.64 -10.37
CA VAL A 458 17.82 3.11 -10.21
C VAL A 458 17.95 1.71 -10.79
N VAL A 459 17.01 0.80 -10.51
CA VAL A 459 17.08 -0.58 -11.02
C VAL A 459 17.04 -0.59 -12.54
N ASN A 460 16.16 0.21 -13.15
CA ASN A 460 16.04 0.31 -14.60
C ASN A 460 17.28 0.94 -15.24
N THR A 461 17.74 2.09 -14.72
CA THR A 461 18.90 2.82 -15.27
C THR A 461 20.21 2.03 -15.17
N THR A 462 20.40 1.26 -14.07
CA THR A 462 21.64 0.49 -13.84
C THR A 462 21.57 -0.95 -14.33
N GLY A 463 20.39 -1.45 -14.69
CA GLY A 463 20.17 -2.86 -15.02
C GLY A 463 20.36 -3.79 -13.81
N LEU A 464 20.21 -3.28 -12.59
CA LEU A 464 20.45 -4.04 -11.36
C LEU A 464 19.57 -5.29 -11.25
N GLY A 465 18.31 -5.23 -11.71
CA GLY A 465 17.40 -6.38 -11.67
C GLY A 465 17.95 -7.58 -12.45
N PHE A 466 18.46 -7.36 -13.66
CA PHE A 466 19.09 -8.41 -14.46
C PHE A 466 20.37 -8.95 -13.79
N ARG A 467 21.21 -8.08 -13.24
CA ARG A 467 22.44 -8.47 -12.55
C ARG A 467 22.18 -9.35 -11.33
N LEU A 468 21.21 -9.00 -10.52
CA LEU A 468 20.77 -9.79 -9.37
C LEU A 468 20.14 -11.11 -9.83
N GLY A 469 19.38 -11.08 -10.92
CA GLY A 469 18.83 -12.28 -11.54
C GLY A 469 19.90 -13.29 -11.93
N PHE A 470 20.93 -12.84 -12.63
CA PHE A 470 22.09 -13.70 -12.98
C PHE A 470 22.80 -14.25 -11.74
N MET A 471 23.00 -13.42 -10.71
CA MET A 471 23.64 -13.87 -9.48
C MET A 471 22.84 -14.96 -8.76
N VAL A 472 21.52 -14.79 -8.66
CA VAL A 472 20.63 -15.81 -8.07
C VAL A 472 20.66 -17.10 -8.89
N THR A 473 20.60 -17.01 -10.22
CA THR A 473 20.65 -18.17 -11.12
C THR A 473 21.98 -18.89 -11.00
N GLU A 474 23.12 -18.18 -11.00
CA GLU A 474 24.45 -18.76 -10.86
C GLU A 474 24.61 -19.52 -9.53
N VAL A 475 24.19 -18.92 -8.43
CA VAL A 475 24.21 -19.58 -7.12
C VAL A 475 23.30 -20.81 -7.13
N ALA A 476 22.11 -20.72 -7.72
CA ALA A 476 21.17 -21.84 -7.79
C ALA A 476 21.66 -22.98 -8.66
N VAL A 477 22.35 -22.70 -9.79
CA VAL A 477 22.99 -23.72 -10.64
C VAL A 477 24.07 -24.45 -9.86
N ASN A 478 24.99 -23.72 -9.21
CA ASN A 478 26.07 -24.33 -8.43
C ASN A 478 25.55 -25.22 -7.30
N PHE A 479 24.48 -24.78 -6.61
CA PHE A 479 23.78 -25.62 -5.61
C PHE A 479 23.07 -26.81 -6.25
N GLY A 480 22.46 -26.63 -7.42
CA GLY A 480 21.79 -27.66 -8.18
C GLY A 480 22.76 -28.77 -8.59
N GLU A 481 23.92 -28.40 -9.16
CA GLU A 481 24.98 -29.36 -9.54
C GLU A 481 25.51 -30.16 -8.33
N ALA A 482 25.66 -29.48 -7.17
CA ALA A 482 26.10 -30.15 -5.96
C ALA A 482 25.06 -31.10 -5.36
N THR A 483 23.77 -30.81 -5.52
CA THR A 483 22.67 -31.58 -4.92
C THR A 483 22.07 -32.63 -5.86
N LEU A 484 22.16 -32.44 -7.16
CA LEU A 484 21.64 -33.38 -8.16
C LEU A 484 22.11 -34.83 -7.94
N PRO A 485 23.41 -35.13 -7.69
CA PRO A 485 23.87 -36.50 -7.43
C PRO A 485 23.25 -37.12 -6.17
N LEU A 486 22.88 -36.29 -5.17
CA LEU A 486 22.26 -36.76 -3.94
C LEU A 486 20.78 -37.12 -4.10
N ILE A 487 20.10 -36.53 -5.09
CA ILE A 487 18.68 -36.73 -5.36
C ILE A 487 18.48 -37.79 -6.47
N ALA A 488 19.42 -37.91 -7.39
CA ALA A 488 19.36 -38.82 -8.54
C ALA A 488 19.18 -40.31 -8.18
N TRP A 489 19.49 -40.74 -6.96
CA TRP A 489 19.23 -42.10 -6.48
C TRP A 489 17.77 -42.34 -6.04
N PHE A 490 16.93 -41.31 -5.99
CA PHE A 490 15.54 -41.40 -5.56
C PHE A 490 14.63 -41.73 -6.75
N PRO A 491 14.16 -42.97 -6.92
CA PRO A 491 13.59 -43.48 -8.18
C PRO A 491 12.19 -42.90 -8.51
N LEU A 492 11.65 -42.02 -7.70
CA LEU A 492 10.30 -41.45 -7.86
C LEU A 492 10.27 -40.07 -8.50
N VAL A 493 11.41 -39.42 -8.72
CA VAL A 493 11.47 -38.04 -9.19
C VAL A 493 12.57 -37.90 -10.25
N ASP A 494 12.18 -37.59 -11.46
CA ASP A 494 13.09 -37.29 -12.57
C ASP A 494 13.28 -35.79 -12.67
N PHE A 495 14.15 -35.24 -11.78
CA PHE A 495 14.53 -33.82 -11.82
C PHE A 495 15.75 -33.66 -12.71
N ASP A 496 15.66 -32.77 -13.67
CA ASP A 496 16.84 -32.28 -14.37
C ASP A 496 17.50 -31.12 -13.61
N LEU A 497 18.65 -30.68 -14.10
CA LEU A 497 19.37 -29.56 -13.48
C LEU A 497 18.56 -28.25 -13.56
N GLN A 498 17.74 -28.07 -14.61
CA GLN A 498 16.94 -26.87 -14.81
C GLN A 498 15.80 -26.79 -13.78
N ASP A 499 15.09 -27.89 -13.54
CA ASP A 499 14.03 -28.00 -12.54
C ASP A 499 14.58 -27.72 -11.14
N LEU A 500 15.73 -28.30 -10.83
CA LEU A 500 16.38 -28.10 -9.53
C LEU A 500 16.88 -26.66 -9.34
N THR A 501 17.43 -26.07 -10.38
CA THR A 501 17.84 -24.65 -10.39
C THR A 501 16.64 -23.73 -10.14
N LEU A 502 15.53 -23.97 -10.84
CA LEU A 502 14.29 -23.22 -10.65
C LEU A 502 13.79 -23.36 -9.20
N PHE A 503 13.74 -24.58 -8.67
CA PHE A 503 13.26 -24.84 -7.30
C PHE A 503 14.13 -24.13 -6.25
N ILE A 504 15.46 -24.20 -6.38
CA ILE A 504 16.40 -23.53 -5.47
C ILE A 504 16.24 -22.01 -5.58
N SER A 505 16.14 -21.46 -6.79
CA SER A 505 15.93 -20.02 -7.02
C SER A 505 14.63 -19.54 -6.40
N LEU A 506 13.54 -20.29 -6.53
CA LEU A 506 12.26 -19.98 -5.89
C LEU A 506 12.40 -19.92 -4.35
N ILE A 507 13.12 -20.87 -3.73
CA ILE A 507 13.37 -20.86 -2.29
C ILE A 507 14.19 -19.61 -1.89
N MET A 508 15.27 -19.32 -2.62
CA MET A 508 16.13 -18.16 -2.34
C MET A 508 15.34 -16.84 -2.42
N ILE A 509 14.53 -16.67 -3.48
CA ILE A 509 13.70 -15.48 -3.67
C ILE A 509 12.61 -15.42 -2.60
N ALA A 510 11.94 -16.53 -2.26
CA ALA A 510 10.93 -16.57 -1.21
C ALA A 510 11.50 -16.13 0.15
N VAL A 511 12.67 -16.66 0.51
CA VAL A 511 13.37 -16.27 1.74
C VAL A 511 13.72 -14.79 1.73
N THR A 512 14.22 -14.27 0.61
CA THR A 512 14.52 -12.83 0.45
C THR A 512 13.26 -11.99 0.60
N CYS A 513 12.15 -12.38 -0.04
CA CYS A 513 10.85 -11.69 0.07
C CYS A 513 10.34 -11.64 1.51
N ILE A 514 10.43 -12.76 2.25
CA ILE A 514 10.02 -12.83 3.66
C ILE A 514 10.88 -11.90 4.52
N PHE A 515 12.21 -11.90 4.36
CA PHE A 515 13.07 -11.00 5.13
C PHE A 515 12.82 -9.53 4.81
N MET A 516 12.62 -9.18 3.55
CA MET A 516 12.35 -7.81 3.14
C MET A 516 10.94 -7.35 3.49
N GLY A 517 9.98 -8.29 3.63
CA GLY A 517 8.61 -8.00 4.02
C GLY A 517 8.45 -7.48 5.44
N ALA A 518 9.37 -7.85 6.32
CA ALA A 518 9.31 -7.45 7.72
C ALA A 518 9.44 -5.92 7.87
N GLY A 519 8.33 -5.25 8.17
CA GLY A 519 8.31 -3.82 8.52
C GLY A 519 8.16 -2.84 7.36
N LEU A 520 7.84 -3.31 6.14
CA LEU A 520 7.52 -2.45 5.00
C LEU A 520 6.02 -2.50 4.67
N PRO A 521 5.42 -1.37 4.25
CA PRO A 521 4.05 -1.38 3.72
C PRO A 521 3.96 -2.25 2.45
N THR A 522 2.87 -2.99 2.31
CA THR A 522 2.67 -3.97 1.24
C THR A 522 2.96 -3.44 -0.16
N THR A 523 2.47 -2.24 -0.48
CA THR A 523 2.65 -1.64 -1.81
C THR A 523 4.11 -1.33 -2.10
N ALA A 524 4.78 -0.69 -1.15
CA ALA A 524 6.19 -0.33 -1.25
C ALA A 524 7.08 -1.58 -1.38
N LEU A 525 6.80 -2.56 -0.54
CA LEU A 525 7.47 -3.85 -0.57
C LEU A 525 7.31 -4.56 -1.91
N TYR A 526 6.07 -4.66 -2.38
CA TYR A 526 5.78 -5.31 -3.66
C TYR A 526 6.52 -4.63 -4.82
N ILE A 527 6.48 -3.30 -4.93
CA ILE A 527 7.15 -2.56 -6.00
C ILE A 527 8.64 -2.88 -6.01
N MET A 528 9.27 -2.78 -4.85
CA MET A 528 10.71 -3.03 -4.71
C MET A 528 11.08 -4.48 -5.05
N LEU A 529 10.32 -5.45 -4.52
CA LEU A 529 10.59 -6.87 -4.77
C LEU A 529 10.29 -7.26 -6.22
N ALA A 530 9.20 -6.76 -6.81
CA ALA A 530 8.86 -7.03 -8.20
C ALA A 530 9.95 -6.52 -9.14
N THR A 531 10.44 -5.29 -8.93
CA THR A 531 11.48 -4.70 -9.76
C THR A 531 12.80 -5.47 -9.70
N VAL A 532 13.12 -6.08 -8.55
CA VAL A 532 14.38 -6.82 -8.35
C VAL A 532 14.24 -8.31 -8.67
N ALA A 533 13.17 -8.96 -8.23
CA ALA A 533 13.06 -10.42 -8.29
C ALA A 533 12.38 -10.93 -9.58
N GLN A 534 11.52 -10.12 -10.20
CA GLN A 534 10.86 -10.54 -11.46
C GLN A 534 11.86 -10.86 -12.59
N PRO A 535 12.90 -10.04 -12.85
CA PRO A 535 13.88 -10.38 -13.88
C PRO A 535 14.60 -11.70 -13.61
N ALA A 536 14.86 -12.03 -12.33
CA ALA A 536 15.47 -13.29 -11.95
C ALA A 536 14.58 -14.51 -12.30
N LEU A 537 13.30 -14.43 -11.97
CA LEU A 537 12.33 -15.48 -12.28
C LEU A 537 12.04 -15.57 -13.77
N GLY A 538 12.00 -14.44 -14.48
CA GLY A 538 11.84 -14.37 -15.93
C GLY A 538 12.96 -15.09 -16.68
N ASN A 539 14.21 -14.93 -16.25
CA ASN A 539 15.37 -15.64 -16.82
C ASN A 539 15.26 -17.17 -16.68
N LEU A 540 14.51 -17.65 -15.69
CA LEU A 540 14.24 -19.07 -15.46
C LEU A 540 12.95 -19.57 -16.14
N GLY A 541 12.33 -18.73 -16.98
CA GLY A 541 11.14 -19.09 -17.76
C GLY A 541 9.83 -19.02 -16.97
N VAL A 542 9.81 -18.44 -15.78
CA VAL A 542 8.57 -18.27 -15.00
C VAL A 542 7.72 -17.16 -15.65
N PRO A 543 6.41 -17.43 -15.94
CA PRO A 543 5.54 -16.41 -16.52
C PRO A 543 5.48 -15.14 -15.66
N PRO A 544 5.43 -13.92 -16.26
CA PRO A 544 5.46 -12.67 -15.52
C PRO A 544 4.39 -12.57 -14.42
N LEU A 545 3.14 -12.92 -14.71
CA LEU A 545 2.06 -12.90 -13.72
C LEU A 545 2.35 -13.83 -12.52
N ALA A 546 2.87 -15.02 -12.78
CA ALA A 546 3.24 -15.97 -11.71
C ALA A 546 4.39 -15.43 -10.86
N SER A 547 5.41 -14.82 -11.49
CA SER A 547 6.53 -14.19 -10.80
C SER A 547 6.07 -13.06 -9.87
N HIS A 548 5.20 -12.17 -10.36
CA HIS A 548 4.66 -11.06 -9.59
C HIS A 548 3.78 -11.50 -8.42
N LEU A 549 2.90 -12.49 -8.65
CA LEU A 549 2.09 -13.06 -7.57
C LEU A 549 2.95 -13.78 -6.53
N PHE A 550 3.96 -14.54 -6.96
CA PHE A 550 4.90 -15.20 -6.07
C PHE A 550 5.59 -14.20 -5.13
N VAL A 551 6.13 -13.15 -5.69
CA VAL A 551 6.81 -12.07 -4.95
C VAL A 551 5.85 -11.38 -3.96
N LEU A 552 4.64 -11.06 -4.40
CA LEU A 552 3.62 -10.44 -3.55
C LEU A 552 3.27 -11.35 -2.36
N TYR A 553 3.00 -12.63 -2.61
CA TYR A 553 2.57 -13.53 -1.54
C TYR A 553 3.64 -13.78 -0.49
N TYR A 554 4.87 -14.06 -0.91
CA TYR A 554 5.96 -14.28 0.04
C TYR A 554 6.37 -12.98 0.78
N GLY A 555 6.22 -11.83 0.15
CA GLY A 555 6.42 -10.54 0.80
C GLY A 555 5.37 -10.21 1.87
N VAL A 556 4.11 -10.59 1.62
CA VAL A 556 2.98 -10.26 2.53
C VAL A 556 2.87 -11.21 3.72
N ILE A 557 3.43 -12.42 3.63
CA ILE A 557 3.38 -13.44 4.70
C ILE A 557 4.25 -13.05 5.91
N SER A 558 5.22 -12.15 5.75
CA SER A 558 6.19 -11.78 6.80
C SER A 558 5.64 -10.83 7.88
#